data_0e4e035344a3806a5167cf98d21fa65e
#
_entry.id   0e4e035344a3806a5167cf98d21fa65e
#
_cell.length_a   1.000
_cell.length_b   1.000
_cell.length_c   1.000
_cell.angle_alpha   90.00
_cell.angle_beta   90.00
_cell.angle_gamma   90.00
#
_symmetry.space_group_name_H-M   'P 1'
#
loop_
_entity.id
_entity.type
_entity.pdbx_description
1 polymer ?
#
loop_
_entity_poly.entity_id
_entity_poly.type
_entity_poly.pdbx_seq_one_letter_code
_entity_poly.pdbx_strand_id
1 'polypeptide(L)'
;IEIHLFQKRKYNLVFLCFFLAFLLLTGRLIYLTIFRSEELSKRALSIEQRERTIKAARGKVYDRNGVVLADNQAVCSVSVIYYQIKEPEKVIRLLSQKLAISEKEVRKKVEKITTKEKIKSNVPKAIADEIREAGLSGVKVDEDYKRYYPFGTLASKVLGFAGADN
;
A
#
# COMPACT_ATOMS: atom_id res chain seq x y z
N ILE A 1 47.19 15.50 -49.39
CA ILE A 1 46.70 16.60 -48.51
C ILE A 1 45.18 16.71 -48.54
N GLU A 2 44.49 16.45 -49.60
CA GLU A 2 43.02 16.55 -49.71
C GLU A 2 42.25 15.49 -48.88
N ILE A 3 42.77 14.29 -48.77
CA ILE A 3 42.10 13.20 -48.01
C ILE A 3 41.96 13.53 -46.50
N HIS A 4 42.93 14.18 -45.94
CA HIS A 4 42.90 14.63 -44.52
C HIS A 4 41.86 15.70 -44.24
N LEU A 5 41.60 16.59 -45.19
CA LEU A 5 40.57 17.62 -45.04
C LEU A 5 39.14 17.06 -45.14
N PHE A 6 38.93 16.09 -46.01
CA PHE A 6 37.62 15.38 -46.14
C PHE A 6 37.27 14.59 -44.87
N GLN A 7 38.26 13.90 -44.26
CA GLN A 7 38.06 13.19 -43.02
C GLN A 7 37.73 14.14 -41.86
N LYS A 8 38.47 15.24 -41.72
CA LYS A 8 38.21 16.25 -40.67
C LYS A 8 36.79 16.83 -40.78
N ARG A 9 36.29 17.09 -41.98
CA ARG A 9 34.90 17.57 -42.17
C ARG A 9 33.86 16.56 -41.74
N LYS A 10 34.07 15.26 -42.00
CA LYS A 10 33.16 14.19 -41.53
C LYS A 10 33.14 14.09 -39.99
N TYR A 11 34.30 14.13 -39.36
CA TYR A 11 34.37 14.11 -37.88
C TYR A 11 33.72 15.35 -37.26
N ASN A 12 33.93 16.52 -37.81
CA ASN A 12 33.32 17.75 -37.34
C ASN A 12 31.78 17.71 -37.48
N LEU A 13 31.27 17.13 -38.58
CA LEU A 13 29.84 16.97 -38.81
C LEU A 13 29.20 16.00 -37.80
N VAL A 14 29.84 14.87 -37.52
CA VAL A 14 29.40 13.91 -36.51
C VAL A 14 29.43 14.55 -35.14
N PHE A 15 30.51 15.26 -34.79
CA PHE A 15 30.62 15.98 -33.52
C PHE A 15 29.53 17.05 -33.37
N LEU A 16 29.24 17.80 -34.43
CA LEU A 16 28.18 18.79 -34.46
C LEU A 16 26.80 18.16 -34.20
N CYS A 17 26.51 16.99 -34.83
CA CYS A 17 25.26 16.24 -34.62
C CYS A 17 25.12 15.78 -33.19
N PHE A 18 26.19 15.24 -32.58
CA PHE A 18 26.17 14.84 -31.16
C PHE A 18 25.99 16.03 -30.24
N PHE A 19 26.68 17.15 -30.52
CA PHE A 19 26.55 18.37 -29.73
C PHE A 19 25.13 18.93 -29.78
N LEU A 20 24.52 18.95 -30.95
CA LEU A 20 23.14 19.40 -31.14
C LEU A 20 22.13 18.49 -30.43
N ALA A 21 22.32 17.17 -30.53
CA ALA A 21 21.50 16.19 -29.81
C ALA A 21 21.61 16.37 -28.28
N PHE A 22 22.83 16.59 -27.78
CA PHE A 22 23.07 16.84 -26.34
C PHE A 22 22.42 18.14 -25.88
N LEU A 23 22.49 19.19 -26.70
CA LEU A 23 21.88 20.49 -26.39
C LEU A 23 20.34 20.38 -26.34
N LEU A 24 19.74 19.60 -27.26
CA LEU A 24 18.30 19.31 -27.24
C LEU A 24 17.90 18.53 -25.97
N LEU A 25 18.66 17.51 -25.60
CA LEU A 25 18.40 16.72 -24.38
C LEU A 25 18.51 17.60 -23.13
N THR A 26 19.54 18.41 -23.06
CA THR A 26 19.75 19.33 -21.92
C THR A 26 18.62 20.35 -21.83
N GLY A 27 18.24 20.96 -22.94
CA GLY A 27 17.10 21.88 -23.01
C GLY A 27 15.79 21.20 -22.58
N ARG A 28 15.58 19.95 -23.00
CA ARG A 28 14.41 19.14 -22.59
C ARG A 28 14.41 18.86 -21.08
N LEU A 29 15.59 18.56 -20.52
CA LEU A 29 15.74 18.30 -19.09
C LEU A 29 15.44 19.57 -18.28
N ILE A 30 15.99 20.71 -18.68
CA ILE A 30 15.73 22.02 -18.05
C ILE A 30 14.24 22.35 -18.11
N TYR A 31 13.60 22.14 -19.25
CA TYR A 31 12.15 22.36 -19.40
C TYR A 31 11.35 21.51 -18.42
N LEU A 32 11.64 20.21 -18.33
CA LEU A 32 10.94 19.30 -17.40
C LEU A 32 11.19 19.68 -15.93
N THR A 33 12.42 20.05 -15.59
CA THR A 33 12.80 20.35 -14.22
C THR A 33 12.26 21.70 -13.74
N ILE A 34 12.18 22.70 -14.59
CA ILE A 34 11.72 24.04 -14.20
C ILE A 34 10.22 24.21 -14.42
N PHE A 35 9.72 23.89 -15.62
CA PHE A 35 8.35 24.22 -15.99
C PHE A 35 7.33 23.11 -15.61
N ARG A 36 7.75 21.83 -15.53
CA ARG A 36 6.86 20.72 -15.18
C ARG A 36 7.14 20.07 -13.82
N SER A 37 8.08 20.60 -13.05
CA SER A 37 8.44 20.02 -11.75
C SER A 37 7.25 19.96 -10.80
N GLU A 38 6.44 21.00 -10.75
CA GLU A 38 5.29 21.08 -9.86
C GLU A 38 4.20 20.08 -10.24
N GLU A 39 3.88 19.92 -11.53
CA GLU A 39 2.92 18.93 -12.02
C GLU A 39 3.42 17.50 -11.78
N LEU A 40 4.68 17.23 -12.07
CA LEU A 40 5.30 15.92 -11.86
C LEU A 40 5.41 15.58 -10.37
N SER A 41 5.73 16.56 -9.53
CA SER A 41 5.75 16.39 -8.08
C SER A 41 4.37 16.11 -7.52
N LYS A 42 3.33 16.81 -7.98
CA LYS A 42 1.92 16.52 -7.59
C LYS A 42 1.50 15.12 -8.01
N ARG A 43 1.89 14.67 -9.21
CA ARG A 43 1.62 13.29 -9.66
C ARG A 43 2.38 12.25 -8.83
N ALA A 44 3.65 12.50 -8.53
CA ALA A 44 4.43 11.62 -7.66
C ALA A 44 3.82 11.52 -6.26
N LEU A 45 3.45 12.66 -5.66
CA LEU A 45 2.77 12.69 -4.36
C LEU A 45 1.41 11.97 -4.39
N SER A 46 0.63 12.09 -5.47
CA SER A 46 -0.65 11.38 -5.60
C SER A 46 -0.49 9.87 -5.74
N ILE A 47 0.62 9.40 -6.29
CA ILE A 47 0.95 7.97 -6.37
C ILE A 47 1.49 7.47 -5.02
N GLU A 48 2.27 8.29 -4.32
CA GLU A 48 2.85 7.98 -3.01
C GLU A 48 1.81 8.08 -1.88
N GLN A 49 0.97 9.09 -1.92
CA GLN A 49 -0.26 9.20 -1.14
C GLN A 49 -1.34 8.35 -1.81
N ARG A 50 -1.22 7.02 -1.70
CA ARG A 50 -2.39 6.18 -1.96
C ARG A 50 -3.48 6.64 -1.01
N GLU A 51 -4.55 7.23 -1.55
CA GLU A 51 -5.76 7.50 -0.81
C GLU A 51 -6.16 6.20 -0.11
N ARG A 52 -5.90 6.12 1.19
CA ARG A 52 -6.46 5.06 2.01
C ARG A 52 -7.94 5.36 2.09
N THR A 53 -8.73 4.62 1.37
CA THR A 53 -10.17 4.63 1.57
C THR A 53 -10.42 4.16 3.00
N ILE A 54 -10.60 5.10 3.91
CA ILE A 54 -10.98 4.80 5.28
C ILE A 54 -12.44 4.36 5.18
N LYS A 55 -12.67 3.06 5.41
CA LYS A 55 -14.04 2.54 5.45
C LYS A 55 -14.75 3.20 6.63
N ALA A 56 -15.82 3.93 6.36
CA ALA A 56 -16.67 4.49 7.39
C ALA A 56 -17.34 3.36 8.18
N ALA A 57 -17.44 3.54 9.49
CA ALA A 57 -18.21 2.63 10.35
C ALA A 57 -19.69 2.68 9.93
N ARG A 58 -20.35 1.53 9.88
CA ARG A 58 -21.79 1.48 9.61
C ARG A 58 -22.58 2.12 10.75
N GLY A 59 -23.76 2.67 10.48
CA GLY A 59 -24.66 3.20 11.49
C GLY A 59 -25.05 2.14 12.54
N LYS A 60 -25.27 2.55 13.76
CA LYS A 60 -25.84 1.69 14.80
C LYS A 60 -27.33 1.47 14.53
N VAL A 61 -27.85 0.31 14.88
CA VAL A 61 -29.28 -0.01 14.78
C VAL A 61 -29.83 -0.12 16.20
N TYR A 62 -30.93 0.56 16.44
CA TYR A 62 -31.60 0.60 17.74
C TYR A 62 -33.01 0.04 17.61
N ASP A 63 -33.53 -0.45 18.72
CA ASP A 63 -34.94 -0.73 18.85
C ASP A 63 -35.73 0.57 19.18
N ARG A 64 -37.06 0.47 19.34
CA ARG A 64 -37.92 1.60 19.71
C ARG A 64 -37.62 2.18 21.11
N ASN A 65 -36.93 1.44 21.96
CA ASN A 65 -36.57 1.85 23.32
C ASN A 65 -35.12 2.39 23.40
N GLY A 66 -34.42 2.50 22.25
CA GLY A 66 -33.05 2.96 22.20
C GLY A 66 -31.99 1.89 22.53
N VAL A 67 -32.38 0.63 22.63
CA VAL A 67 -31.44 -0.48 22.87
C VAL A 67 -30.70 -0.80 21.59
N VAL A 68 -29.36 -0.91 21.65
CA VAL A 68 -28.52 -1.20 20.48
C VAL A 68 -28.68 -2.64 20.05
N LEU A 69 -29.21 -2.88 18.86
CA LEU A 69 -29.38 -4.19 18.25
C LEU A 69 -28.19 -4.59 17.36
N ALA A 70 -27.53 -3.63 16.75
CA ALA A 70 -26.29 -3.85 15.99
C ALA A 70 -25.36 -2.65 16.09
N ASP A 71 -24.10 -2.92 16.38
CA ASP A 71 -23.02 -1.93 16.51
C ASP A 71 -21.78 -2.35 15.69
N ASN A 72 -20.75 -1.55 15.74
CA ASN A 72 -19.46 -1.85 15.12
C ASN A 72 -18.40 -2.00 16.21
N GLN A 73 -17.62 -3.05 16.11
CA GLN A 73 -16.43 -3.25 16.94
C GLN A 73 -15.20 -2.87 16.11
N ALA A 74 -14.37 -1.98 16.65
CA ALA A 74 -13.10 -1.64 16.04
C ALA A 74 -12.16 -2.87 16.06
N VAL A 75 -11.68 -3.26 14.91
CA VAL A 75 -10.74 -4.35 14.69
C VAL A 75 -9.65 -3.88 13.73
N CYS A 76 -8.60 -4.67 13.59
CA CYS A 76 -7.54 -4.37 12.63
C CYS A 76 -7.35 -5.50 11.64
N SER A 77 -6.88 -5.17 10.45
CA SER A 77 -6.44 -6.12 9.44
C SER A 77 -4.94 -6.00 9.25
N VAL A 78 -4.23 -7.13 9.37
CA VAL A 78 -2.78 -7.19 9.18
C VAL A 78 -2.50 -7.69 7.76
N SER A 79 -1.70 -6.94 7.03
CA SER A 79 -1.27 -7.25 5.67
C SER A 79 0.23 -7.02 5.49
N VAL A 80 0.82 -7.68 4.50
CA VAL A 80 2.24 -7.54 4.16
C VAL A 80 2.41 -7.07 2.72
N ILE A 81 3.49 -6.33 2.47
CA ILE A 81 3.89 -5.85 1.16
C ILE A 81 5.24 -6.49 0.85
N TYR A 82 5.27 -7.45 -0.05
CA TYR A 82 6.46 -8.25 -0.38
C TYR A 82 7.71 -7.40 -0.63
N TYR A 83 7.61 -6.40 -1.50
CA TYR A 83 8.75 -5.57 -1.90
C TYR A 83 9.30 -4.65 -0.79
N GLN A 84 8.60 -4.50 0.32
CA GLN A 84 9.02 -3.67 1.46
C GLN A 84 9.60 -4.49 2.61
N ILE A 85 9.51 -5.82 2.56
CA ILE A 85 10.01 -6.70 3.61
C ILE A 85 11.53 -6.79 3.49
N LYS A 86 12.27 -6.36 4.52
CA LYS A 86 13.73 -6.48 4.60
C LYS A 86 14.16 -7.76 5.28
N GLU A 87 13.42 -8.20 6.29
CA GLU A 87 13.78 -9.33 7.16
C GLU A 87 12.59 -10.33 7.24
N PRO A 88 12.42 -11.20 6.23
CA PRO A 88 11.24 -12.06 6.14
C PRO A 88 11.11 -13.01 7.34
N GLU A 89 12.20 -13.57 7.83
CA GLU A 89 12.16 -14.51 8.96
C GLU A 89 11.66 -13.86 10.27
N LYS A 90 12.05 -12.60 10.54
CA LYS A 90 11.55 -11.87 11.71
C LYS A 90 10.05 -11.57 11.57
N VAL A 91 9.62 -11.18 10.37
CA VAL A 91 8.19 -10.92 10.07
C VAL A 91 7.37 -12.20 10.28
N ILE A 92 7.85 -13.34 9.75
CA ILE A 92 7.15 -14.62 9.85
C ILE A 92 6.99 -15.04 11.31
N ARG A 93 8.08 -15.02 12.10
CA ARG A 93 8.05 -15.39 13.52
C ARG A 93 7.13 -14.50 14.33
N LEU A 94 7.25 -13.19 14.17
CA LEU A 94 6.43 -12.23 14.91
C LEU A 94 4.94 -12.40 14.57
N LEU A 95 4.60 -12.47 13.28
CA LEU A 95 3.20 -12.62 12.87
C LEU A 95 2.62 -13.98 13.26
N SER A 96 3.40 -15.07 13.16
CA SER A 96 2.97 -16.38 13.61
C SER A 96 2.64 -16.39 15.10
N GLN A 97 3.54 -15.84 15.91
CA GLN A 97 3.39 -15.79 17.37
C GLN A 97 2.22 -14.89 17.81
N LYS A 98 2.12 -13.67 17.27
CA LYS A 98 1.10 -12.69 17.69
C LYS A 98 -0.29 -13.00 17.13
N LEU A 99 -0.38 -13.55 15.94
CA LEU A 99 -1.66 -13.86 15.30
C LEU A 99 -2.13 -15.29 15.55
N ALA A 100 -1.33 -16.13 16.21
CA ALA A 100 -1.58 -17.57 16.42
C ALA A 100 -1.92 -18.29 15.09
N ILE A 101 -1.08 -18.10 14.08
CA ILE A 101 -1.15 -18.75 12.77
C ILE A 101 0.10 -19.59 12.58
N SER A 102 -0.02 -20.73 11.89
CA SER A 102 1.13 -21.57 11.56
C SER A 102 2.19 -20.79 10.76
N GLU A 103 3.47 -20.95 11.13
CA GLU A 103 4.57 -20.33 10.38
C GLU A 103 4.58 -20.70 8.90
N LYS A 104 4.15 -21.92 8.55
CA LYS A 104 4.02 -22.36 7.15
C LYS A 104 3.01 -21.53 6.36
N GLU A 105 1.87 -21.19 6.97
CA GLU A 105 0.84 -20.37 6.33
C GLU A 105 1.30 -18.91 6.21
N VAL A 106 1.92 -18.37 7.26
CA VAL A 106 2.47 -17.00 7.21
C VAL A 106 3.55 -16.90 6.16
N ARG A 107 4.48 -17.88 6.11
CA ARG A 107 5.56 -17.95 5.11
C ARG A 107 5.00 -17.95 3.68
N LYS A 108 4.02 -18.80 3.40
CA LYS A 108 3.37 -18.87 2.08
C LYS A 108 2.79 -17.54 1.64
N LYS A 109 2.24 -16.76 2.58
CA LYS A 109 1.67 -15.43 2.30
C LYS A 109 2.74 -14.35 2.20
N VAL A 110 3.78 -14.39 3.04
CA VAL A 110 4.89 -13.43 3.04
C VAL A 110 5.75 -13.56 1.78
N GLU A 111 6.00 -14.80 1.32
CA GLU A 111 6.81 -15.08 0.12
C GLU A 111 6.04 -14.87 -1.19
N LYS A 112 4.73 -14.66 -1.13
CA LYS A 112 3.92 -14.40 -2.31
C LYS A 112 4.23 -13.03 -2.90
N ILE A 113 4.68 -13.00 -4.15
CA ILE A 113 5.03 -11.78 -4.87
C ILE A 113 3.74 -11.00 -5.21
N THR A 114 3.27 -10.19 -4.27
CA THR A 114 2.07 -9.35 -4.43
C THR A 114 2.32 -7.97 -3.86
N THR A 115 1.60 -6.98 -4.37
CA THR A 115 1.68 -5.60 -3.86
C THR A 115 1.19 -5.50 -2.42
N LYS A 116 0.20 -6.30 -2.05
CA LYS A 116 -0.35 -6.36 -0.68
C LYS A 116 -1.06 -7.70 -0.50
N GLU A 117 -0.63 -8.49 0.47
CA GLU A 117 -1.26 -9.75 0.85
C GLU A 117 -1.82 -9.65 2.27
N LYS A 118 -3.10 -9.98 2.43
CA LYS A 118 -3.75 -9.97 3.74
C LYS A 118 -3.40 -11.25 4.52
N ILE A 119 -2.80 -11.07 5.68
CA ILE A 119 -2.45 -12.20 6.57
C ILE A 119 -3.65 -12.61 7.42
N LYS A 120 -4.22 -11.66 8.16
CA LYS A 120 -5.38 -11.89 9.03
C LYS A 120 -6.26 -10.65 9.15
N SER A 121 -7.58 -10.87 9.17
CA SER A 121 -8.58 -9.85 9.47
C SER A 121 -9.11 -10.03 10.89
N ASN A 122 -9.85 -9.05 11.37
CA ASN A 122 -10.50 -9.08 12.68
C ASN A 122 -9.52 -9.29 13.85
N VAL A 123 -8.32 -8.69 13.76
CA VAL A 123 -7.33 -8.73 14.82
C VAL A 123 -7.72 -7.72 15.90
N PRO A 124 -7.70 -8.09 17.20
CA PRO A 124 -7.91 -7.14 18.28
C PRO A 124 -6.93 -5.99 18.24
N LYS A 125 -7.39 -4.78 18.58
CA LYS A 125 -6.56 -3.58 18.53
C LYS A 125 -5.28 -3.69 19.34
N ALA A 126 -5.33 -4.30 20.53
CA ALA A 126 -4.15 -4.51 21.39
C ALA A 126 -3.03 -5.28 20.66
N ILE A 127 -3.36 -6.40 20.00
CA ILE A 127 -2.38 -7.21 19.24
C ILE A 127 -1.88 -6.44 18.00
N ALA A 128 -2.77 -5.69 17.38
CA ALA A 128 -2.44 -4.88 16.22
C ALA A 128 -1.47 -3.74 16.56
N ASP A 129 -1.62 -3.12 17.71
CA ASP A 129 -0.73 -2.06 18.21
C ASP A 129 0.64 -2.64 18.55
N GLU A 130 0.73 -3.81 19.20
CA GLU A 130 2.00 -4.50 19.42
C GLU A 130 2.75 -4.82 18.10
N ILE A 131 2.02 -5.24 17.07
CA ILE A 131 2.61 -5.49 15.74
C ILE A 131 3.10 -4.18 15.11
N ARG A 132 2.37 -3.08 15.31
CA ARG A 132 2.75 -1.75 14.82
C ARG A 132 3.99 -1.22 15.52
N GLU A 133 4.06 -1.38 16.86
CA GLU A 133 5.22 -0.98 17.66
C GLU A 133 6.50 -1.75 17.32
N ALA A 134 6.37 -3.00 16.89
CA ALA A 134 7.51 -3.79 16.41
C ALA A 134 8.18 -3.18 15.15
N GLY A 135 7.52 -2.25 14.45
CA GLY A 135 8.10 -1.42 13.39
C GLY A 135 8.69 -2.18 12.20
N LEU A 136 8.24 -3.41 11.95
CA LEU A 136 8.80 -4.25 10.89
C LEU A 136 8.46 -3.71 9.50
N SER A 137 9.49 -3.55 8.68
CA SER A 137 9.37 -3.10 7.30
C SER A 137 8.50 -4.06 6.48
N GLY A 138 7.53 -3.51 5.75
CA GLY A 138 6.62 -4.27 4.90
C GLY A 138 5.38 -4.83 5.61
N VAL A 139 5.25 -4.69 6.93
CA VAL A 139 4.03 -5.03 7.66
C VAL A 139 3.13 -3.81 7.74
N LYS A 140 1.86 -3.95 7.39
CA LYS A 140 0.84 -2.90 7.44
C LYS A 140 -0.32 -3.35 8.31
N VAL A 141 -0.73 -2.47 9.19
CA VAL A 141 -1.88 -2.64 10.08
C VAL A 141 -2.90 -1.58 9.71
N ASP A 142 -4.01 -2.00 9.15
CA ASP A 142 -5.11 -1.12 8.76
C ASP A 142 -6.27 -1.28 9.75
N GLU A 143 -6.86 -0.17 10.16
CA GLU A 143 -8.06 -0.18 10.99
C GLU A 143 -9.27 -0.60 10.14
N ASP A 144 -10.13 -1.40 10.72
CA ASP A 144 -11.35 -1.93 10.10
C ASP A 144 -12.44 -2.05 11.17
N TYR A 145 -13.66 -2.32 10.75
CA TYR A 145 -14.80 -2.47 11.64
C TYR A 145 -15.47 -3.81 11.38
N LYS A 146 -15.73 -4.54 12.48
CA LYS A 146 -16.53 -5.76 12.46
C LYS A 146 -17.91 -5.46 12.99
N ARG A 147 -18.96 -5.92 12.27
CA ARG A 147 -20.33 -5.81 12.77
C ARG A 147 -20.51 -6.69 13.99
N TYR A 148 -21.07 -6.12 15.06
CA TYR A 148 -21.33 -6.79 16.33
C TYR A 148 -22.81 -6.76 16.65
N TYR A 149 -23.35 -7.90 17.05
CA TYR A 149 -24.75 -8.11 17.41
C TYR A 149 -24.83 -8.53 18.88
N PRO A 150 -25.16 -7.61 19.81
CA PRO A 150 -25.17 -7.88 21.24
C PRO A 150 -26.09 -9.04 21.64
N PHE A 151 -27.20 -9.19 20.92
CA PHE A 151 -28.23 -10.20 21.22
C PHE A 151 -28.16 -11.42 20.30
N GLY A 152 -27.01 -11.66 19.63
CA GLY A 152 -26.78 -12.84 18.80
C GLY A 152 -27.77 -12.94 17.64
N THR A 153 -28.61 -13.97 17.62
CA THR A 153 -29.55 -14.26 16.54
C THR A 153 -30.86 -13.48 16.61
N LEU A 154 -31.06 -12.65 17.63
CA LEU A 154 -32.28 -11.85 17.78
C LEU A 154 -32.47 -10.95 16.55
N ALA A 155 -33.67 -10.99 15.99
CA ALA A 155 -34.05 -10.22 14.81
C ALA A 155 -33.13 -10.43 13.57
N SER A 156 -32.44 -11.55 13.45
CA SER A 156 -31.50 -11.87 12.36
C SER A 156 -32.13 -11.77 10.98
N LYS A 157 -33.43 -12.11 10.84
CA LYS A 157 -34.18 -11.97 9.59
C LYS A 157 -34.39 -10.51 9.16
N VAL A 158 -34.40 -9.56 10.10
CA VAL A 158 -34.57 -8.13 9.85
C VAL A 158 -33.22 -7.43 9.72
N LEU A 159 -32.29 -7.73 10.63
CA LEU A 159 -30.96 -7.11 10.68
C LEU A 159 -30.02 -7.65 9.61
N GLY A 160 -30.29 -8.87 9.11
CA GLY A 160 -29.38 -9.57 8.21
C GLY A 160 -28.07 -9.95 8.91
N PHE A 161 -27.07 -10.27 8.10
CA PHE A 161 -25.71 -10.53 8.57
C PHE A 161 -24.69 -9.81 7.69
N ALA A 162 -23.55 -9.49 8.26
CA ALA A 162 -22.43 -8.94 7.53
C ALA A 162 -21.43 -10.06 7.22
N GLY A 163 -21.02 -10.16 5.96
CA GLY A 163 -20.03 -11.15 5.51
C GLY A 163 -18.61 -10.82 6.01
N ALA A 164 -17.67 -11.71 5.70
CA ALA A 164 -16.27 -11.56 6.09
C ALA A 164 -15.57 -10.33 5.44
N ASP A 165 -16.09 -9.83 4.33
CA ASP A 165 -15.55 -8.71 3.55
C ASP A 165 -16.30 -7.39 3.77
N ASN A 166 -16.75 -7.18 4.93
CA ASN A 166 -17.62 -6.08 5.34
C ASN A 166 -17.06 -4.68 5.09
#